data_b7f9f503bcc7a5fc2e82d61845375d94
#
_entry.id   b7f9f503bcc7a5fc2e82d61845375d94
#
_cell.length_a   1.000
_cell.length_b   1.000
_cell.length_c   1.000
_cell.angle_alpha   90.00
_cell.angle_beta   90.00
_cell.angle_gamma   90.00
#
_symmetry.space_group_name_H-M   'P 1'
#
loop_
_entity.id
_entity.type
_entity.pdbx_description
1 polymer ?
#
loop_
_entity_poly.entity_id
_entity_poly.type
_entity_poly.pdbx_seq_one_letter_code
_entity_poly.pdbx_strand_id
1 'polypeptide(L)'
;MELFARILDQYDSWKSWGKGIVIALSLAIVCTLDYYTAYYLSYSVFYVIPVALAAWGFGKWAGAVIATLAAAIWAIIGANTALIDFGLEVQVWNFLIRLSFLGLFSVVFAALHNKMRIEEALADTDALTGLSSKRRYHERLEQEILRAKRYSHPISIAYLDLDNFKSTNDQFGHETGDLVLRLVSKKITSHVRKTDISARLGGDEFSIVLLETGYDRKSVV
;
A
#
# COMPACT_ATOMS: atom_id res chain seq x y z
N MET A 1 -13.28 0.83 -9.69
CA MET A 1 -11.92 0.36 -9.35
C MET A 1 -11.11 1.41 -8.58
N GLU A 2 -11.15 2.67 -9.00
CA GLU A 2 -10.39 3.76 -8.32
C GLU A 2 -10.72 3.96 -6.83
N LEU A 3 -12.00 3.88 -6.44
CA LEU A 3 -12.40 4.03 -5.04
C LEU A 3 -11.80 2.94 -4.13
N PHE A 4 -11.79 1.69 -4.62
CA PHE A 4 -11.25 0.56 -3.86
C PHE A 4 -9.72 0.67 -3.70
N ALA A 5 -9.01 1.08 -4.75
CA ALA A 5 -7.58 1.33 -4.68
C ALA A 5 -7.24 2.43 -3.65
N ARG A 6 -7.96 3.56 -3.68
CA ARG A 6 -7.79 4.64 -2.69
C ARG A 6 -8.01 4.19 -1.24
N ILE A 7 -9.00 3.33 -1.00
CA ILE A 7 -9.25 2.79 0.35
C ILE A 7 -8.09 1.92 0.82
N LEU A 8 -7.53 1.09 -0.06
CA LEU A 8 -6.38 0.25 0.27
C LEU A 8 -5.11 1.07 0.51
N ASP A 9 -4.84 2.08 -0.31
CA ASP A 9 -3.71 3.00 -0.14
C ASP A 9 -3.82 3.76 1.19
N GLN A 10 -5.02 4.24 1.51
CA GLN A 10 -5.28 4.89 2.78
C GLN A 10 -5.07 3.94 3.96
N TYR A 11 -5.54 2.68 3.84
CA TYR A 11 -5.30 1.66 4.86
C TYR A 11 -3.81 1.36 5.03
N ASP A 12 -3.03 1.31 3.93
CA ASP A 12 -1.59 1.07 4.00
C ASP A 12 -0.82 2.21 4.70
N SER A 13 -1.30 3.45 4.59
CA SER A 13 -0.70 4.61 5.26
C SER A 13 -0.94 4.64 6.78
N TRP A 14 -1.88 3.84 7.30
CA TRP A 14 -2.20 3.85 8.74
C TRP A 14 -1.10 3.23 9.60
N LYS A 15 -0.98 3.74 10.82
CA LYS A 15 -0.11 3.14 11.85
C LYS A 15 -0.60 1.73 12.19
N SER A 16 0.32 0.84 12.57
CA SER A 16 0.02 -0.58 12.86
C SER A 16 -1.10 -0.77 13.88
N TRP A 17 -1.20 0.08 14.90
CA TRP A 17 -2.28 0.01 15.88
C TRP A 17 -3.67 0.32 15.27
N GLY A 18 -3.74 1.28 14.34
CA GLY A 18 -4.99 1.61 13.62
C GLY A 18 -5.47 0.46 12.75
N LYS A 19 -4.56 -0.19 12.02
CA LYS A 19 -4.84 -1.42 11.26
C LYS A 19 -5.37 -2.52 12.18
N GLY A 20 -4.74 -2.72 13.34
CA GLY A 20 -5.17 -3.71 14.33
C GLY A 20 -6.58 -3.46 14.86
N ILE A 21 -6.95 -2.20 15.14
CA ILE A 21 -8.31 -1.83 15.58
C ILE A 21 -9.35 -2.19 14.52
N VAL A 22 -9.11 -1.86 13.25
CA VAL A 22 -10.07 -2.14 12.16
C VAL A 22 -10.24 -3.64 11.96
N ILE A 23 -9.17 -4.43 12.05
CA ILE A 23 -9.25 -5.89 11.99
C ILE A 23 -10.08 -6.43 13.14
N ALA A 24 -9.82 -5.98 14.37
CA ALA A 24 -10.56 -6.42 15.56
C ALA A 24 -12.05 -6.03 15.49
N LEU A 25 -12.36 -4.79 15.06
CA LEU A 25 -13.73 -4.33 14.90
C LEU A 25 -14.47 -5.11 13.81
N SER A 26 -13.84 -5.34 12.65
CA SER A 26 -14.46 -6.12 11.57
C SER A 26 -14.73 -7.56 12.00
N LEU A 27 -13.80 -8.19 12.71
CA LEU A 27 -13.99 -9.53 13.27
C LEU A 27 -15.14 -9.54 14.27
N ALA A 28 -15.18 -8.59 15.22
CA ALA A 28 -16.23 -8.48 16.23
C ALA A 28 -17.62 -8.27 15.60
N ILE A 29 -17.72 -7.41 14.58
CA ILE A 29 -18.99 -7.18 13.86
C ILE A 29 -19.48 -8.49 13.22
N VAL A 30 -18.60 -9.18 12.48
CA VAL A 30 -18.99 -10.43 11.81
C VAL A 30 -19.37 -11.51 12.83
N CYS A 31 -18.61 -11.66 13.93
CA CYS A 31 -18.94 -12.59 15.00
C CYS A 31 -20.30 -12.29 15.65
N THR A 32 -20.59 -11.00 15.90
CA THR A 32 -21.86 -10.57 16.51
C THR A 32 -23.02 -10.86 15.58
N LEU A 33 -22.91 -10.52 14.29
CA LEU A 33 -23.94 -10.81 13.30
C LEU A 33 -24.16 -12.33 13.17
N ASP A 34 -23.10 -13.11 13.07
CA ASP A 34 -23.20 -14.56 12.95
C ASP A 34 -23.83 -15.20 14.18
N TYR A 35 -23.51 -14.73 15.41
CA TYR A 35 -24.11 -15.20 16.64
C TYR A 35 -25.62 -14.98 16.70
N TYR A 36 -26.11 -13.77 16.37
CA TYR A 36 -27.53 -13.45 16.44
C TYR A 36 -28.35 -14.04 15.30
N THR A 37 -27.74 -14.37 14.18
CA THR A 37 -28.42 -14.88 12.98
C THR A 37 -28.12 -16.32 12.66
N ALA A 38 -27.22 -16.99 13.41
CA ALA A 38 -26.75 -18.35 13.15
C ALA A 38 -27.86 -19.40 12.92
N TYR A 39 -29.04 -19.13 13.45
CA TYR A 39 -30.22 -19.96 13.28
C TYR A 39 -30.83 -19.89 11.86
N TYR A 40 -30.76 -18.72 11.20
CA TYR A 40 -31.43 -18.47 9.90
C TYR A 40 -30.44 -18.23 8.76
N LEU A 41 -29.36 -17.53 9.01
CA LEU A 41 -28.40 -17.09 8.00
C LEU A 41 -26.97 -17.29 8.50
N SER A 42 -26.09 -17.85 7.64
CA SER A 42 -24.67 -17.96 7.94
C SER A 42 -23.91 -16.79 7.31
N TYR A 43 -23.25 -15.99 8.12
CA TYR A 43 -22.36 -14.91 7.71
C TYR A 43 -20.91 -15.37 7.51
N SER A 44 -20.68 -16.67 7.36
CA SER A 44 -19.34 -17.26 7.29
C SER A 44 -18.45 -16.68 6.18
N VAL A 45 -19.02 -16.23 5.07
CA VAL A 45 -18.29 -15.59 3.96
C VAL A 45 -17.67 -14.25 4.40
N PHE A 46 -18.30 -13.51 5.29
CA PHE A 46 -17.81 -12.20 5.72
C PHE A 46 -16.57 -12.27 6.61
N TYR A 47 -16.22 -13.44 7.17
CA TYR A 47 -14.94 -13.63 7.85
C TYR A 47 -13.73 -13.45 6.92
N VAL A 48 -13.93 -13.48 5.61
CA VAL A 48 -12.89 -13.13 4.63
C VAL A 48 -12.42 -11.68 4.82
N ILE A 49 -13.28 -10.75 5.27
CA ILE A 49 -12.93 -9.33 5.43
C ILE A 49 -11.81 -9.13 6.47
N PRO A 50 -11.95 -9.53 7.75
CA PRO A 50 -10.87 -9.38 8.71
C PRO A 50 -9.61 -10.17 8.35
N VAL A 51 -9.76 -11.34 7.69
CA VAL A 51 -8.61 -12.13 7.20
C VAL A 51 -7.87 -11.39 6.09
N ALA A 52 -8.60 -10.83 5.12
CA ALA A 52 -8.02 -10.05 4.04
C ALA A 52 -7.30 -8.79 4.55
N LEU A 53 -7.91 -8.03 5.46
CA LEU A 53 -7.31 -6.87 6.08
C LEU A 53 -6.02 -7.23 6.85
N ALA A 54 -6.02 -8.33 7.59
CA ALA A 54 -4.84 -8.79 8.31
C ALA A 54 -3.74 -9.24 7.35
N ALA A 55 -4.09 -10.01 6.32
CA ALA A 55 -3.14 -10.50 5.32
C ALA A 55 -2.54 -9.36 4.50
N TRP A 56 -3.34 -8.36 4.15
CA TRP A 56 -2.90 -7.16 3.44
C TRP A 56 -1.98 -6.29 4.31
N GLY A 57 -2.41 -5.95 5.53
CA GLY A 57 -1.69 -5.01 6.40
C GLY A 57 -0.45 -5.56 7.10
N PHE A 58 -0.39 -6.88 7.36
CA PHE A 58 0.66 -7.53 8.17
C PHE A 58 1.21 -8.82 7.55
N GLY A 59 0.72 -9.21 6.36
CA GLY A 59 1.20 -10.38 5.63
C GLY A 59 0.49 -11.68 5.98
N LYS A 60 0.87 -12.75 5.23
CA LYS A 60 0.18 -14.06 5.26
C LYS A 60 0.04 -14.70 6.64
N TRP A 61 1.02 -14.51 7.52
CA TRP A 61 0.99 -15.11 8.86
C TRP A 61 -0.06 -14.45 9.76
N ALA A 62 -0.19 -13.12 9.70
CA ALA A 62 -1.24 -12.41 10.43
C ALA A 62 -2.63 -12.82 9.92
N GLY A 63 -2.80 -12.89 8.60
CA GLY A 63 -4.03 -13.41 8.01
C GLY A 63 -4.35 -14.86 8.45
N ALA A 64 -3.34 -15.73 8.52
CA ALA A 64 -3.50 -17.10 9.00
C ALA A 64 -3.95 -17.18 10.48
N VAL A 65 -3.39 -16.31 11.33
CA VAL A 65 -3.83 -16.21 12.75
C VAL A 65 -5.30 -15.79 12.83
N ILE A 66 -5.69 -14.74 12.10
CA ILE A 66 -7.10 -14.29 12.08
C ILE A 66 -8.01 -15.35 11.46
N ALA A 67 -7.56 -16.07 10.42
CA ALA A 67 -8.33 -17.17 9.84
C ALA A 67 -8.57 -18.30 10.84
N THR A 68 -7.57 -18.65 11.62
CA THR A 68 -7.68 -19.67 12.69
C THR A 68 -8.64 -19.22 13.79
N LEU A 69 -8.52 -17.98 14.25
CA LEU A 69 -9.44 -17.40 15.24
C LEU A 69 -10.87 -17.36 14.71
N ALA A 70 -11.09 -16.92 13.49
CA ALA A 70 -12.39 -16.86 12.83
C ALA A 70 -13.03 -18.26 12.71
N ALA A 71 -12.26 -19.27 12.28
CA ALA A 71 -12.74 -20.65 12.18
C ALA A 71 -13.08 -21.24 13.56
N ALA A 72 -12.27 -20.95 14.60
CA ALA A 72 -12.53 -21.40 15.96
C ALA A 72 -13.78 -20.75 16.57
N ILE A 73 -13.93 -19.42 16.44
CA ILE A 73 -15.10 -18.70 16.92
C ILE A 73 -16.36 -19.23 16.25
N TRP A 74 -16.30 -19.43 14.93
CA TRP A 74 -17.43 -20.00 14.22
C TRP A 74 -17.80 -21.41 14.70
N ALA A 75 -16.82 -22.26 14.95
CA ALA A 75 -17.06 -23.61 15.49
C ALA A 75 -17.74 -23.54 16.86
N ILE A 76 -17.32 -22.61 17.72
CA ILE A 76 -17.93 -22.39 19.04
C ILE A 76 -19.38 -21.88 18.89
N ILE A 77 -19.64 -20.90 18.00
CA ILE A 77 -20.99 -20.40 17.76
C ILE A 77 -21.88 -21.53 17.24
N GLY A 78 -21.41 -22.30 16.25
CA GLY A 78 -22.16 -23.43 15.70
C GLY A 78 -22.50 -24.50 16.72
N ALA A 79 -21.56 -24.84 17.61
CA ALA A 79 -21.80 -25.82 18.68
C ALA A 79 -22.85 -25.35 19.71
N ASN A 80 -22.93 -24.03 19.98
CA ASN A 80 -23.87 -23.48 20.97
C ASN A 80 -25.26 -23.14 20.39
N THR A 81 -25.38 -22.98 19.06
CA THR A 81 -26.61 -22.54 18.39
C THR A 81 -27.28 -23.62 17.55
N ALA A 82 -26.63 -24.76 17.32
CA ALA A 82 -27.17 -25.86 16.54
C ALA A 82 -28.36 -26.51 17.23
N LEU A 83 -29.49 -26.64 16.51
CA LEU A 83 -30.66 -27.41 16.99
C LEU A 83 -30.45 -28.92 16.90
N ILE A 84 -29.49 -29.36 16.12
CA ILE A 84 -29.14 -30.74 15.89
C ILE A 84 -27.69 -30.90 16.32
N ASP A 85 -27.43 -31.81 17.26
CA ASP A 85 -26.06 -32.16 17.66
C ASP A 85 -25.43 -32.99 16.53
N PHE A 86 -24.65 -32.29 15.71
CA PHE A 86 -23.79 -32.94 14.73
C PHE A 86 -22.59 -33.51 15.45
N GLY A 87 -22.35 -34.82 15.35
CA GLY A 87 -21.21 -35.46 15.96
C GLY A 87 -19.87 -34.73 15.70
N LEU A 88 -18.88 -34.98 16.55
CA LEU A 88 -17.56 -34.36 16.53
C LEU A 88 -16.90 -34.38 15.12
N GLU A 89 -17.10 -35.46 14.39
CA GLU A 89 -16.54 -35.63 13.05
C GLU A 89 -17.00 -34.52 12.06
N VAL A 90 -18.29 -34.17 12.08
CA VAL A 90 -18.87 -33.13 11.23
C VAL A 90 -18.38 -31.75 11.68
N GLN A 91 -18.24 -31.53 12.97
CA GLN A 91 -17.72 -30.26 13.53
C GLN A 91 -16.24 -30.06 13.11
N VAL A 92 -15.41 -31.08 13.23
CA VAL A 92 -14.00 -31.08 12.82
C VAL A 92 -13.89 -30.86 11.31
N TRP A 93 -14.72 -31.56 10.51
CA TRP A 93 -14.74 -31.40 9.06
C TRP A 93 -15.08 -29.97 8.63
N ASN A 94 -16.11 -29.38 9.22
CA ASN A 94 -16.51 -27.99 8.95
C ASN A 94 -15.44 -26.98 9.35
N PHE A 95 -14.78 -27.21 10.50
CA PHE A 95 -13.65 -26.39 10.95
C PHE A 95 -12.49 -26.43 9.94
N LEU A 96 -12.10 -27.63 9.49
CA LEU A 96 -11.00 -27.82 8.54
C LEU A 96 -11.28 -27.17 7.19
N ILE A 97 -12.51 -27.32 6.67
CA ILE A 97 -12.92 -26.68 5.40
C ILE A 97 -12.81 -25.17 5.51
N ARG A 98 -13.32 -24.57 6.60
CA ARG A 98 -13.29 -23.12 6.80
C ARG A 98 -11.89 -22.60 7.00
N LEU A 99 -11.09 -23.28 7.80
CA LEU A 99 -9.69 -22.95 8.00
C LEU A 99 -8.93 -22.97 6.68
N SER A 100 -9.15 -24.00 5.85
CA SER A 100 -8.54 -24.12 4.53
C SER A 100 -8.99 -22.98 3.59
N PHE A 101 -10.29 -22.69 3.57
CA PHE A 101 -10.85 -21.59 2.75
C PHE A 101 -10.30 -20.23 3.18
N LEU A 102 -10.41 -19.89 4.47
CA LEU A 102 -9.90 -18.60 4.99
C LEU A 102 -8.37 -18.50 4.89
N GLY A 103 -7.66 -19.61 5.10
CA GLY A 103 -6.22 -19.70 4.92
C GLY A 103 -5.78 -19.45 3.50
N LEU A 104 -6.50 -20.00 2.52
CA LEU A 104 -6.27 -19.72 1.10
C LEU A 104 -6.42 -18.22 0.80
N PHE A 105 -7.48 -17.57 1.28
CA PHE A 105 -7.67 -16.14 1.11
C PHE A 105 -6.53 -15.33 1.75
N SER A 106 -6.05 -15.73 2.93
CA SER A 106 -4.88 -15.10 3.55
C SER A 106 -3.65 -15.12 2.64
N VAL A 107 -3.35 -16.27 2.03
CA VAL A 107 -2.22 -16.40 1.10
C VAL A 107 -2.43 -15.57 -0.16
N VAL A 108 -3.63 -15.63 -0.75
CA VAL A 108 -3.96 -14.90 -1.97
C VAL A 108 -3.86 -13.39 -1.77
N PHE A 109 -4.46 -12.85 -0.70
CA PHE A 109 -4.40 -11.40 -0.45
C PHE A 109 -2.99 -10.92 -0.13
N ALA A 110 -2.21 -11.67 0.65
CA ALA A 110 -0.82 -11.33 0.90
C ALA A 110 0.04 -11.39 -0.38
N ALA A 111 -0.18 -12.37 -1.25
CA ALA A 111 0.52 -12.49 -2.51
C ALA A 111 0.15 -11.35 -3.49
N LEU A 112 -1.15 -11.00 -3.55
CA LEU A 112 -1.63 -9.89 -4.37
C LEU A 112 -1.01 -8.55 -3.92
N HIS A 113 -1.04 -8.26 -2.61
CA HIS A 113 -0.42 -7.06 -2.05
C HIS A 113 1.09 -7.00 -2.37
N ASN A 114 1.79 -8.10 -2.17
CA ASN A 114 3.23 -8.16 -2.47
C ASN A 114 3.52 -7.94 -3.97
N LYS A 115 2.68 -8.52 -4.86
CA LYS A 115 2.81 -8.30 -6.30
C LYS A 115 2.60 -6.83 -6.67
N MET A 116 1.57 -6.18 -6.14
CA MET A 116 1.31 -4.75 -6.39
C MET A 116 2.49 -3.89 -5.94
N ARG A 117 3.03 -4.13 -4.73
CA ARG A 117 4.22 -3.41 -4.23
C ARG A 117 5.45 -3.61 -5.11
N ILE A 118 5.65 -4.81 -5.66
CA ILE A 118 6.75 -5.08 -6.59
C ILE A 118 6.54 -4.30 -7.90
N GLU A 119 5.34 -4.30 -8.45
CA GLU A 119 5.02 -3.55 -9.67
C GLU A 119 5.22 -2.03 -9.48
N GLU A 120 4.78 -1.47 -8.34
CA GLU A 120 5.03 -0.08 -7.98
C GLU A 120 6.53 0.23 -7.84
N ALA A 121 7.27 -0.66 -7.16
CA ALA A 121 8.71 -0.51 -6.99
C ALA A 121 9.49 -0.62 -8.32
N LEU A 122 8.94 -1.33 -9.31
CA LEU A 122 9.52 -1.46 -10.65
C LEU A 122 9.09 -0.34 -11.61
N ALA A 123 8.11 0.47 -11.25
CA ALA A 123 7.66 1.56 -12.09
C ALA A 123 8.77 2.57 -12.37
N ASP A 124 8.90 3.02 -13.61
CA ASP A 124 9.89 4.02 -14.04
C ASP A 124 9.48 5.44 -13.66
N THR A 125 8.19 5.66 -13.44
CA THR A 125 7.60 6.97 -13.15
C THR A 125 6.80 6.94 -11.85
N ASP A 126 6.84 8.04 -11.11
CA ASP A 126 5.95 8.28 -9.97
C ASP A 126 4.51 8.48 -10.45
N ALA A 127 3.59 7.69 -9.96
CA ALA A 127 2.19 7.67 -10.42
C ALA A 127 1.44 8.99 -10.17
N LEU A 128 1.82 9.74 -9.12
CA LEU A 128 1.18 11.00 -8.76
C LEU A 128 1.65 12.18 -9.62
N THR A 129 2.97 12.27 -9.82
CA THR A 129 3.62 13.44 -10.41
C THR A 129 4.06 13.25 -11.86
N GLY A 130 4.17 12.00 -12.33
CA GLY A 130 4.66 11.65 -13.66
C GLY A 130 6.17 11.86 -13.86
N LEU A 131 6.90 12.28 -12.82
CA LEU A 131 8.36 12.36 -12.84
C LEU A 131 9.00 10.98 -12.75
N SER A 132 10.30 10.89 -12.96
CA SER A 132 11.03 9.63 -12.75
C SER A 132 10.84 9.14 -11.30
N SER A 133 10.64 7.83 -11.14
CA SER A 133 10.66 7.20 -9.83
C SER A 133 12.05 7.23 -9.21
N LYS A 134 12.16 7.05 -7.89
CA LYS A 134 13.43 6.97 -7.17
C LYS A 134 14.37 5.92 -7.78
N ARG A 135 13.85 4.74 -8.16
CA ARG A 135 14.62 3.68 -8.80
C ARG A 135 15.20 4.15 -10.13
N ARG A 136 14.33 4.67 -11.01
CA ARG A 136 14.73 5.15 -12.35
C ARG A 136 15.73 6.31 -12.27
N TYR A 137 15.57 7.17 -11.27
CA TYR A 137 16.52 8.25 -11.00
C TYR A 137 17.92 7.72 -10.73
N HIS A 138 18.08 6.75 -9.82
CA HIS A 138 19.40 6.21 -9.48
C HIS A 138 20.05 5.50 -10.68
N GLU A 139 19.30 4.70 -11.42
CA GLU A 139 19.82 4.04 -12.63
C GLU A 139 20.35 5.04 -13.66
N ARG A 140 19.56 6.09 -13.94
CA ARG A 140 19.97 7.13 -14.89
C ARG A 140 21.13 7.97 -14.37
N LEU A 141 21.12 8.33 -13.10
CA LEU A 141 22.18 9.09 -12.46
C LEU A 141 23.54 8.34 -12.56
N GLU A 142 23.57 7.03 -12.25
CA GLU A 142 24.79 6.23 -12.40
C GLU A 142 25.30 6.23 -13.84
N GLN A 143 24.43 6.07 -14.81
CA GLN A 143 24.79 6.13 -16.23
C GLN A 143 25.38 7.49 -16.61
N GLU A 144 24.76 8.59 -16.17
CA GLU A 144 25.24 9.93 -16.48
C GLU A 144 26.53 10.28 -15.73
N ILE A 145 26.76 9.77 -14.53
CA ILE A 145 28.05 9.89 -13.83
C ILE A 145 29.17 9.18 -14.62
N LEU A 146 28.92 7.98 -15.13
CA LEU A 146 29.89 7.26 -15.96
C LEU A 146 30.20 8.00 -17.27
N ARG A 147 29.15 8.59 -17.91
CA ARG A 147 29.32 9.43 -19.09
C ARG A 147 30.11 10.70 -18.80
N ALA A 148 29.73 11.41 -17.71
CA ALA A 148 30.41 12.61 -17.27
C ALA A 148 31.90 12.38 -17.05
N LYS A 149 32.26 11.28 -16.38
CA LYS A 149 33.66 10.87 -16.18
C LYS A 149 34.38 10.57 -17.51
N ARG A 150 33.71 9.87 -18.43
CA ARG A 150 34.31 9.47 -19.72
C ARG A 150 34.59 10.64 -20.64
N TYR A 151 33.66 11.58 -20.70
CA TYR A 151 33.70 12.70 -21.63
C TYR A 151 34.08 14.04 -20.98
N SER A 152 34.39 14.03 -19.69
CA SER A 152 34.70 15.23 -18.89
C SER A 152 33.61 16.29 -18.96
N HIS A 153 32.32 15.86 -19.04
CA HIS A 153 31.18 16.76 -19.03
C HIS A 153 30.71 16.96 -17.58
N PRO A 154 30.55 18.21 -17.13
CA PRO A 154 30.07 18.47 -15.78
C PRO A 154 28.59 18.14 -15.64
N ILE A 155 28.20 17.64 -14.47
CA ILE A 155 26.80 17.45 -14.06
C ILE A 155 26.56 18.20 -12.75
N SER A 156 25.35 18.72 -12.57
CA SER A 156 24.91 19.31 -11.31
C SER A 156 23.67 18.60 -10.80
N ILE A 157 23.59 18.43 -9.49
CA ILE A 157 22.45 17.78 -8.84
C ILE A 157 21.83 18.79 -7.88
N ALA A 158 20.53 19.00 -8.00
CA ALA A 158 19.74 19.77 -7.05
C ALA A 158 18.78 18.83 -6.31
N TYR A 159 18.75 18.94 -4.98
CA TYR A 159 17.75 18.31 -4.13
C TYR A 159 16.80 19.39 -3.62
N LEU A 160 15.51 19.09 -3.67
CA LEU A 160 14.45 19.99 -3.24
C LEU A 160 13.56 19.25 -2.25
N ASP A 161 13.14 19.94 -1.22
CA ASP A 161 12.20 19.49 -0.21
C ASP A 161 11.13 20.57 -0.02
N LEU A 162 9.87 20.19 0.20
CA LEU A 162 8.78 21.15 0.37
C LEU A 162 8.58 21.49 1.84
N ASP A 163 8.98 22.70 2.21
CA ASP A 163 8.79 23.20 3.56
C ASP A 163 7.33 23.12 4.02
N ASN A 164 7.14 22.60 5.23
CA ASN A 164 5.82 22.48 5.89
C ASN A 164 4.77 21.63 5.11
N PHE A 165 5.18 20.75 4.21
CA PHE A 165 4.25 19.91 3.43
C PHE A 165 3.34 19.06 4.33
N LYS A 166 3.89 18.50 5.41
CA LYS A 166 3.09 17.76 6.39
C LYS A 166 2.00 18.64 7.02
N SER A 167 2.31 19.89 7.38
CA SER A 167 1.34 20.83 7.91
C SER A 167 0.22 21.14 6.91
N THR A 168 0.58 21.24 5.63
CA THR A 168 -0.40 21.40 4.55
C THR A 168 -1.36 20.22 4.47
N ASN A 169 -0.85 18.99 4.56
CA ASN A 169 -1.69 17.79 4.61
C ASN A 169 -2.59 17.75 5.85
N ASP A 170 -2.03 18.08 7.00
CA ASP A 170 -2.77 18.05 8.27
C ASP A 170 -3.90 19.11 8.31
N GLN A 171 -3.70 20.27 7.67
CA GLN A 171 -4.66 21.37 7.67
C GLN A 171 -5.69 21.28 6.53
N PHE A 172 -5.28 20.87 5.33
CA PHE A 172 -6.10 20.94 4.11
C PHE A 172 -6.42 19.56 3.50
N GLY A 173 -5.94 18.49 4.11
CA GLY A 173 -6.13 17.11 3.65
C GLY A 173 -5.14 16.67 2.56
N HIS A 174 -5.01 15.36 2.42
CA HIS A 174 -4.07 14.73 1.48
C HIS A 174 -4.34 15.07 0.01
N GLU A 175 -5.60 15.30 -0.38
CA GLU A 175 -5.94 15.70 -1.76
C GLU A 175 -5.32 17.04 -2.15
N THR A 176 -5.26 17.98 -1.20
CA THR A 176 -4.59 19.27 -1.40
C THR A 176 -3.08 19.09 -1.48
N GLY A 177 -2.49 18.22 -0.64
CA GLY A 177 -1.07 17.87 -0.75
C GLY A 177 -0.72 17.26 -2.10
N ASP A 178 -1.53 16.34 -2.60
CA ASP A 178 -1.36 15.74 -3.92
C ASP A 178 -1.41 16.78 -5.04
N LEU A 179 -2.31 17.77 -4.92
CA LEU A 179 -2.36 18.88 -5.88
C LEU A 179 -1.08 19.71 -5.85
N VAL A 180 -0.55 20.03 -4.67
CA VAL A 180 0.73 20.75 -4.51
C VAL A 180 1.86 19.96 -5.17
N LEU A 181 1.98 18.66 -4.92
CA LEU A 181 3.01 17.82 -5.54
C LEU A 181 2.92 17.81 -7.07
N ARG A 182 1.71 17.74 -7.63
CA ARG A 182 1.48 17.84 -9.09
C ARG A 182 1.86 19.22 -9.64
N LEU A 183 1.58 20.29 -8.93
CA LEU A 183 1.95 21.65 -9.33
C LEU A 183 3.47 21.83 -9.34
N VAL A 184 4.14 21.37 -8.28
CA VAL A 184 5.61 21.40 -8.17
C VAL A 184 6.24 20.60 -9.32
N SER A 185 5.76 19.40 -9.61
CA SER A 185 6.30 18.58 -10.69
C SER A 185 6.13 19.25 -12.07
N LYS A 186 4.98 19.88 -12.33
CA LYS A 186 4.76 20.66 -13.56
C LYS A 186 5.72 21.84 -13.63
N LYS A 187 5.94 22.53 -12.52
CA LYS A 187 6.88 23.65 -12.46
C LYS A 187 8.30 23.18 -12.74
N ILE A 188 8.75 22.10 -12.12
CA ILE A 188 10.07 21.49 -12.40
C ILE A 188 10.18 21.17 -13.91
N THR A 189 9.25 20.40 -14.45
CA THR A 189 9.27 19.96 -15.85
C THR A 189 9.29 21.13 -16.84
N SER A 190 8.64 22.26 -16.51
CA SER A 190 8.63 23.45 -17.38
C SER A 190 9.94 24.24 -17.37
N HIS A 191 10.85 23.99 -16.41
CA HIS A 191 12.12 24.73 -16.26
C HIS A 191 13.36 23.90 -16.55
N VAL A 192 13.21 22.56 -16.70
CA VAL A 192 14.32 21.68 -17.05
C VAL A 192 14.24 21.24 -18.51
N ARG A 193 15.38 20.84 -19.07
CA ARG A 193 15.44 20.33 -20.44
C ARG A 193 14.92 18.89 -20.49
N LYS A 194 14.50 18.44 -21.68
CA LYS A 194 14.11 17.02 -21.89
C LYS A 194 15.26 16.04 -21.64
N THR A 195 16.50 16.50 -21.75
CA THR A 195 17.70 15.71 -21.47
C THR A 195 17.99 15.59 -19.99
N ASP A 196 17.58 16.57 -19.17
CA ASP A 196 17.79 16.56 -17.74
C ASP A 196 16.90 15.49 -17.06
N ILE A 197 17.28 15.07 -15.87
CA ILE A 197 16.55 14.07 -15.13
C ILE A 197 15.82 14.78 -13.99
N SER A 198 14.50 14.71 -13.97
CA SER A 198 13.69 15.15 -12.85
C SER A 198 13.00 13.96 -12.22
N ALA A 199 13.01 13.87 -10.88
CA ALA A 199 12.47 12.74 -10.14
C ALA A 199 11.81 13.20 -8.83
N ARG A 200 10.85 12.39 -8.38
CA ARG A 200 10.35 12.42 -7.02
C ARG A 200 10.96 11.25 -6.27
N LEU A 201 11.68 11.53 -5.18
CA LEU A 201 12.39 10.51 -4.41
C LEU A 201 11.51 9.84 -3.35
N GLY A 202 10.44 10.53 -2.95
CA GLY A 202 9.43 10.06 -2.00
C GLY A 202 8.87 11.22 -1.18
N GLY A 203 7.65 11.08 -0.68
CA GLY A 203 7.01 12.14 0.10
C GLY A 203 6.98 13.48 -0.64
N ASP A 204 7.66 14.47 -0.09
CA ASP A 204 7.83 15.85 -0.55
C ASP A 204 9.21 16.14 -1.15
N GLU A 205 10.06 15.10 -1.31
CA GLU A 205 11.43 15.21 -1.81
C GLU A 205 11.51 15.05 -3.33
N PHE A 206 12.17 15.99 -4.01
CA PHE A 206 12.44 15.97 -5.44
C PHE A 206 13.94 16.07 -5.71
N SER A 207 14.36 15.59 -6.87
CA SER A 207 15.74 15.76 -7.34
C SER A 207 15.77 16.07 -8.83
N ILE A 208 16.74 16.90 -9.21
CA ILE A 208 16.98 17.29 -10.59
C ILE A 208 18.47 17.06 -10.89
N VAL A 209 18.77 16.36 -11.99
CA VAL A 209 20.12 16.23 -12.51
C VAL A 209 20.21 17.03 -13.80
N LEU A 210 21.01 18.07 -13.77
CA LEU A 210 21.29 18.96 -14.90
C LEU A 210 22.53 18.46 -15.61
N LEU A 211 22.38 18.07 -16.87
CA LEU A 211 23.47 17.54 -17.68
C LEU A 211 24.21 18.68 -18.37
N GLU A 212 25.53 18.51 -18.50
CA GLU A 212 26.44 19.47 -19.16
C GLU A 212 26.33 20.88 -18.60
N THR A 213 26.24 21.00 -17.27
CA THR A 213 26.17 22.29 -16.57
C THR A 213 27.52 22.61 -15.93
N GLY A 214 28.29 23.50 -16.58
CA GLY A 214 29.55 24.03 -16.04
C GLY A 214 29.34 25.27 -15.17
N TYR A 215 30.41 25.71 -14.54
CA TYR A 215 30.47 26.88 -13.64
C TYR A 215 29.98 28.19 -14.26
N ASP A 216 29.97 28.29 -15.62
CA ASP A 216 29.61 29.53 -16.35
C ASP A 216 28.13 29.64 -16.73
N ARG A 217 27.31 28.63 -16.43
CA ARG A 217 25.87 28.74 -16.68
C ARG A 217 25.18 29.28 -15.42
N LYS A 218 24.83 30.56 -15.46
CA LYS A 218 23.86 31.12 -14.53
C LYS A 218 22.64 30.21 -14.51
N SER A 219 22.40 29.57 -13.37
CA SER A 219 21.20 28.80 -13.15
C SER A 219 20.01 29.69 -13.43
N VAL A 220 19.20 29.34 -14.43
CA VAL A 220 17.90 29.97 -14.64
C VAL A 220 17.00 29.35 -13.56
N VAL A 221 16.83 30.07 -12.45
CA VAL A 221 15.81 29.86 -11.45
C VAL A 221 14.60 30.69 -11.81
#